data_8ae087c947e66feef35bfc8c088f3250
#
_entry.id   8ae087c947e66feef35bfc8c088f3250
#
_cell.length_a   1.000
_cell.length_b   1.000
_cell.length_c   1.000
_cell.angle_alpha   90.00
_cell.angle_beta   90.00
_cell.angle_gamma   90.00
#
_symmetry.space_group_name_H-M   'P 1'
#
loop_
_entity.id
_entity.type
_entity.pdbx_description
1 polymer ?
#
loop_
_entity_poly.entity_id
_entity_poly.type
_entity_poly.pdbx_seq_one_letter_code
_entity_poly.pdbx_strand_id
1 'polypeptide(L)'
;MNRTLCFALIATATMAVHANPTQVTNGLLAGKDGKTLYTFDKDSANRSNCNGACAAAWPPFAVANPAFAGGDFSVITRDDGTAQWAYKGMPLYFFSGDAKAGDANGDKQGGVWHAVRSESKKTSFFDFGYSSPGYSSPGYGGGGGY
;
A
#
# COMPACT_ATOMS: atom_id res chain seq x y z
N MET A 1 3.81 -63.14 -6.59
CA MET A 1 3.69 -61.96 -7.48
C MET A 1 3.28 -60.75 -6.60
N ASN A 2 4.24 -60.05 -6.02
CA ASN A 2 3.94 -58.89 -5.16
C ASN A 2 4.05 -57.63 -5.98
N ARG A 3 2.90 -56.97 -6.19
CA ARG A 3 2.83 -55.66 -6.83
C ARG A 3 2.89 -54.59 -5.73
N THR A 4 4.09 -54.03 -5.56
CA THR A 4 4.31 -52.88 -4.67
C THR A 4 3.74 -51.64 -5.36
N LEU A 5 2.63 -51.09 -4.84
CA LEU A 5 2.09 -49.78 -5.25
C LEU A 5 2.91 -48.69 -4.54
N CYS A 6 3.75 -47.96 -5.32
CA CYS A 6 4.33 -46.71 -4.87
C CYS A 6 3.29 -45.59 -4.94
N PHE A 7 2.78 -45.16 -3.79
CA PHE A 7 2.01 -43.92 -3.70
C PHE A 7 2.95 -42.73 -3.73
N ALA A 8 2.95 -42.01 -4.83
CA ALA A 8 3.62 -40.70 -4.92
C ALA A 8 2.79 -39.67 -4.17
N LEU A 9 3.30 -39.20 -3.03
CA LEU A 9 2.75 -38.05 -2.30
C LEU A 9 3.02 -36.76 -3.10
N ILE A 10 2.02 -36.28 -3.78
CA ILE A 10 2.05 -34.95 -4.39
C ILE A 10 1.84 -33.92 -3.28
N ALA A 11 2.91 -33.29 -2.81
CA ALA A 11 2.84 -32.16 -1.91
C ALA A 11 2.32 -30.94 -2.68
N THR A 12 1.03 -30.63 -2.55
CA THR A 12 0.47 -29.37 -3.04
C THR A 12 0.92 -28.25 -2.11
N ALA A 13 1.90 -27.45 -2.54
CA ALA A 13 2.28 -26.24 -1.86
C ALA A 13 1.11 -25.23 -2.02
N THR A 14 0.31 -25.07 -0.99
CA THR A 14 -0.68 -23.99 -0.90
C THR A 14 0.09 -22.67 -0.72
N MET A 15 0.20 -21.88 -1.77
CA MET A 15 0.67 -20.50 -1.67
C MET A 15 -0.36 -19.71 -0.85
N ALA A 16 0.00 -19.33 0.37
CA ALA A 16 -0.79 -18.42 1.18
C ALA A 16 -0.84 -17.06 0.46
N VAL A 17 -1.97 -16.75 -0.14
CA VAL A 17 -2.23 -15.39 -0.65
C VAL A 17 -2.38 -14.50 0.58
N HIS A 18 -1.34 -13.72 0.88
CA HIS A 18 -1.41 -12.71 1.93
C HIS A 18 -2.35 -11.60 1.47
N ALA A 19 -3.59 -11.64 1.96
CA ALA A 19 -4.54 -10.58 1.68
C ALA A 19 -4.09 -9.30 2.38
N ASN A 20 -3.90 -8.22 1.62
CA ASN A 20 -3.52 -6.92 2.15
C ASN A 20 -4.66 -6.36 3.04
N PRO A 21 -4.39 -5.77 4.23
CA PRO A 21 -5.41 -5.18 5.09
C PRO A 21 -6.07 -3.94 4.46
N THR A 22 -5.47 -3.39 3.42
CA THR A 22 -5.85 -2.14 2.78
C THR A 22 -6.23 -2.34 1.31
N GLN A 23 -6.77 -1.29 0.71
CA GLN A 23 -6.97 -1.11 -0.72
C GLN A 23 -6.46 0.26 -1.16
N VAL A 24 -6.49 0.55 -2.46
CA VAL A 24 -6.15 1.86 -3.01
C VAL A 24 -7.43 2.50 -3.57
N THR A 25 -7.73 3.71 -3.11
CA THR A 25 -8.87 4.51 -3.59
C THR A 25 -8.36 5.88 -3.98
N ASN A 26 -8.56 6.28 -5.22
CA ASN A 26 -8.09 7.57 -5.76
C ASN A 26 -6.57 7.82 -5.56
N GLY A 27 -5.76 6.77 -5.62
CA GLY A 27 -4.31 6.87 -5.39
C GLY A 27 -3.89 6.99 -3.92
N LEU A 28 -4.83 6.90 -2.99
CA LEU A 28 -4.59 6.91 -1.55
C LEU A 28 -4.78 5.51 -0.98
N LEU A 29 -4.02 5.21 0.07
CA LEU A 29 -4.21 4.00 0.85
C LEU A 29 -5.50 4.14 1.66
N ALA A 30 -6.33 3.12 1.62
CA ALA A 30 -7.63 3.11 2.29
C ALA A 30 -7.88 1.77 3.01
N GLY A 31 -8.72 1.80 4.03
CA GLY A 31 -9.29 0.60 4.61
C GLY A 31 -10.18 -0.15 3.62
N LYS A 32 -10.64 -1.35 3.98
CA LYS A 32 -11.54 -2.15 3.11
C LYS A 32 -12.89 -1.49 2.87
N ASP A 33 -13.26 -0.54 3.72
CA ASP A 33 -14.46 0.30 3.59
C ASP A 33 -14.25 1.51 2.64
N GLY A 34 -13.04 1.66 2.10
CA GLY A 34 -12.68 2.76 1.20
C GLY A 34 -12.31 4.07 1.89
N LYS A 35 -12.34 4.13 3.22
CA LYS A 35 -11.93 5.33 3.97
C LYS A 35 -10.43 5.52 3.93
N THR A 36 -10.00 6.75 3.67
CA THR A 36 -8.59 7.12 3.56
C THR A 36 -7.83 6.88 4.88
N LEU A 37 -6.61 6.40 4.74
CA LEU A 37 -5.69 6.19 5.86
C LEU A 37 -4.67 7.31 5.92
N TYR A 38 -4.32 7.69 7.15
CA TYR A 38 -3.45 8.81 7.47
C TYR A 38 -2.31 8.38 8.38
N THR A 39 -1.22 9.14 8.32
CA THR A 39 -0.10 9.10 9.27
C THR A 39 -0.01 10.41 10.04
N PHE A 40 0.62 10.35 11.20
CA PHE A 40 0.78 11.48 12.11
C PHE A 40 2.27 11.76 12.36
N ASP A 41 2.74 12.97 12.06
CA ASP A 41 4.17 13.32 12.14
C ASP A 41 4.74 13.30 13.56
N LYS A 42 3.88 13.38 14.58
CA LYS A 42 4.31 13.29 15.99
C LYS A 42 4.37 11.87 16.52
N ASP A 43 4.02 10.87 15.70
CA ASP A 43 4.27 9.47 16.05
C ASP A 43 5.76 9.15 15.95
N SER A 44 6.16 8.10 16.68
CA SER A 44 7.49 7.52 16.52
C SER A 44 7.40 6.24 15.69
N ALA A 45 8.52 5.75 15.18
CA ALA A 45 8.56 4.49 14.46
C ALA A 45 7.98 3.36 15.31
N ASN A 46 6.95 2.69 14.79
CA ASN A 46 6.21 1.61 15.45
C ASN A 46 5.54 1.99 16.78
N ARG A 47 5.29 3.27 17.03
CA ARG A 47 4.61 3.74 18.22
C ARG A 47 3.66 4.89 17.93
N SER A 48 2.41 4.72 18.35
CA SER A 48 1.38 5.76 18.32
C SER A 48 1.50 6.69 19.52
N ASN A 49 1.52 7.99 19.26
CA ASN A 49 1.43 9.05 20.27
C ASN A 49 0.04 9.74 20.26
N CYS A 50 -0.88 9.29 19.42
CA CYS A 50 -2.24 9.81 19.33
C CYS A 50 -3.16 9.01 20.25
N ASN A 51 -3.43 9.51 21.47
CA ASN A 51 -4.26 8.88 22.49
C ASN A 51 -5.41 9.82 22.92
N GLY A 52 -6.39 9.30 23.65
CA GLY A 52 -7.48 10.09 24.23
C GLY A 52 -8.28 10.87 23.15
N ALA A 53 -8.36 12.19 23.33
CA ALA A 53 -9.09 13.08 22.40
C ALA A 53 -8.52 13.04 20.97
N CYS A 54 -7.21 12.83 20.81
CA CYS A 54 -6.60 12.65 19.52
C CYS A 54 -7.17 11.41 18.83
N ALA A 55 -7.22 10.26 19.51
CA ALA A 55 -7.75 9.02 18.97
C ALA A 55 -9.27 9.08 18.68
N ALA A 56 -10.01 9.96 19.35
CA ALA A 56 -11.42 10.21 19.06
C ALA A 56 -11.61 10.93 17.71
N ALA A 57 -10.77 11.92 17.42
CA ALA A 57 -10.77 12.63 16.14
C ALA A 57 -10.10 11.82 15.01
N TRP A 58 -9.10 11.03 15.37
CA TRP A 58 -8.29 10.19 14.48
C TRP A 58 -8.31 8.74 14.94
N PRO A 59 -9.40 8.01 14.68
CA PRO A 59 -9.53 6.63 15.08
C PRO A 59 -8.38 5.77 14.51
N PRO A 60 -7.68 4.98 15.35
CA PRO A 60 -6.64 4.09 14.88
C PRO A 60 -7.20 3.03 13.93
N PHE A 61 -6.43 2.68 12.90
CA PHE A 61 -6.76 1.57 12.04
C PHE A 61 -6.51 0.26 12.78
N ALA A 62 -7.57 -0.26 13.41
CA ALA A 62 -7.52 -1.42 14.27
C ALA A 62 -7.22 -2.71 13.48
N VAL A 63 -6.53 -3.65 14.13
CA VAL A 63 -6.18 -4.94 13.56
C VAL A 63 -7.31 -5.93 13.79
N ALA A 64 -8.04 -6.26 12.73
CA ALA A 64 -9.04 -7.32 12.77
C ALA A 64 -8.42 -8.73 12.59
N ASN A 65 -7.38 -8.82 11.76
CA ASN A 65 -6.67 -10.08 11.50
C ASN A 65 -5.16 -9.83 11.34
N PRO A 66 -4.33 -10.22 12.32
CA PRO A 66 -2.88 -10.03 12.27
C PRO A 66 -2.17 -10.89 11.21
N ALA A 67 -2.82 -11.91 10.64
CA ALA A 67 -2.26 -12.75 9.59
C ALA A 67 -1.94 -11.96 8.30
N PHE A 68 -2.43 -10.72 8.16
CA PHE A 68 -2.12 -9.84 7.04
C PHE A 68 -0.85 -9.01 7.25
N ALA A 69 -0.18 -9.14 8.39
CA ALA A 69 1.09 -8.48 8.62
C ALA A 69 2.17 -9.07 7.69
N GLY A 70 2.89 -8.18 7.01
CA GLY A 70 3.95 -8.56 6.07
C GLY A 70 4.19 -7.48 5.03
N GLY A 71 5.35 -7.55 4.37
CA GLY A 71 5.79 -6.50 3.46
C GLY A 71 5.97 -5.17 4.19
N ASP A 72 5.29 -4.13 3.73
CA ASP A 72 5.33 -2.80 4.34
C ASP A 72 4.37 -2.64 5.54
N PHE A 73 3.53 -3.67 5.84
CA PHE A 73 2.56 -3.63 6.92
C PHE A 73 3.04 -4.38 8.16
N SER A 74 2.92 -3.75 9.31
CA SER A 74 3.20 -4.34 10.63
C SER A 74 2.07 -4.05 11.59
N VAL A 75 2.05 -4.79 12.70
CA VAL A 75 1.12 -4.59 13.81
C VAL A 75 1.89 -3.98 14.96
N ILE A 76 1.37 -2.90 15.52
CA ILE A 76 1.89 -2.27 16.74
C ILE A 76 0.89 -2.42 17.88
N THR A 77 1.39 -2.39 19.10
CA THR A 77 0.57 -2.33 20.32
C THR A 77 0.55 -0.88 20.81
N ARG A 78 -0.66 -0.34 21.01
CA ARG A 78 -0.87 1.00 21.55
C ARG A 78 -0.71 1.00 23.08
N ASP A 79 -0.62 2.19 23.67
CA ASP A 79 -0.50 2.35 25.14
C ASP A 79 -1.72 1.80 25.90
N ASP A 80 -2.90 1.72 25.26
CA ASP A 80 -4.13 1.12 25.80
C ASP A 80 -4.20 -0.41 25.62
N GLY A 81 -3.16 -1.04 25.06
CA GLY A 81 -3.08 -2.47 24.80
C GLY A 81 -3.77 -2.93 23.51
N THR A 82 -4.42 -2.03 22.77
CA THR A 82 -5.06 -2.39 21.48
C THR A 82 -4.04 -2.50 20.35
N ALA A 83 -4.36 -3.30 19.36
CA ALA A 83 -3.52 -3.51 18.18
C ALA A 83 -3.91 -2.55 17.05
N GLN A 84 -2.93 -1.94 16.43
CA GLN A 84 -3.09 -0.99 15.32
C GLN A 84 -2.18 -1.35 14.16
N TRP A 85 -2.67 -1.14 12.94
CA TRP A 85 -1.85 -1.27 11.74
C TRP A 85 -0.85 -0.12 11.62
N ALA A 86 0.35 -0.46 11.17
CA ALA A 86 1.36 0.49 10.73
C ALA A 86 1.80 0.16 9.30
N TYR A 87 2.13 1.19 8.54
CA TYR A 87 2.67 1.11 7.19
C TYR A 87 4.06 1.74 7.17
N LYS A 88 5.06 0.97 6.75
CA LYS A 88 6.48 1.40 6.78
C LYS A 88 6.91 1.94 8.16
N GLY A 89 6.41 1.33 9.23
CA GLY A 89 6.68 1.72 10.61
C GLY A 89 5.86 2.91 11.12
N MET A 90 5.01 3.53 10.30
CA MET A 90 4.15 4.65 10.70
C MET A 90 2.75 4.14 11.05
N PRO A 91 2.24 4.40 12.28
CA PRO A 91 0.89 4.06 12.65
C PRO A 91 -0.16 4.65 11.70
N LEU A 92 -1.22 3.89 11.41
CA LEU A 92 -2.27 4.28 10.49
C LEU A 92 -3.56 4.64 11.22
N TYR A 93 -4.22 5.71 10.75
CA TYR A 93 -5.44 6.25 11.32
C TYR A 93 -6.49 6.53 10.26
N PHE A 94 -7.75 6.56 10.68
CA PHE A 94 -8.83 7.20 9.95
C PHE A 94 -9.00 8.65 10.41
N PHE A 95 -9.78 9.43 9.67
CA PHE A 95 -10.21 10.76 10.11
C PHE A 95 -11.74 10.75 10.33
N SER A 96 -12.18 11.22 11.49
CA SER A 96 -13.60 11.25 11.83
C SER A 96 -14.43 12.19 10.93
N GLY A 97 -13.77 13.16 10.29
CA GLY A 97 -14.40 14.08 9.32
C GLY A 97 -14.56 13.53 7.91
N ASP A 98 -14.05 12.30 7.62
CA ASP A 98 -14.28 11.64 6.34
C ASP A 98 -15.61 10.89 6.38
N ALA A 99 -16.61 11.38 5.66
CA ALA A 99 -17.97 10.86 5.70
C ALA A 99 -18.16 9.64 4.77
N LYS A 100 -17.41 9.55 3.68
CA LYS A 100 -17.56 8.52 2.64
C LYS A 100 -16.24 8.04 2.10
N ALA A 101 -16.28 6.91 1.40
CA ALA A 101 -15.12 6.34 0.72
C ALA A 101 -14.49 7.37 -0.25
N GLY A 102 -13.16 7.49 -0.19
CA GLY A 102 -12.39 8.41 -1.03
C GLY A 102 -12.31 9.84 -0.52
N ASP A 103 -13.01 10.20 0.57
CA ASP A 103 -12.80 11.49 1.24
C ASP A 103 -11.37 11.54 1.79
N ALA A 104 -10.75 12.72 1.75
CA ALA A 104 -9.40 12.97 2.26
C ALA A 104 -9.35 14.35 2.96
N ASN A 105 -10.38 14.67 3.75
CA ASN A 105 -10.52 15.95 4.44
C ASN A 105 -9.48 16.13 5.56
N GLY A 106 -8.85 15.04 6.00
CA GLY A 106 -7.80 15.06 7.00
C GLY A 106 -6.42 15.37 6.44
N ASP A 107 -6.23 15.39 5.11
CA ASP A 107 -4.90 15.65 4.53
C ASP A 107 -4.42 17.05 4.86
N LYS A 108 -3.19 17.14 5.40
CA LYS A 108 -2.54 18.38 5.86
C LYS A 108 -3.20 19.07 7.06
N GLN A 109 -4.09 18.39 7.77
CA GLN A 109 -4.70 18.92 9.00
C GLN A 109 -3.61 19.27 10.02
N GLY A 110 -3.63 20.52 10.49
CA GLY A 110 -2.63 21.06 11.42
C GLY A 110 -1.17 20.97 10.94
N GLY A 111 -0.93 20.67 9.66
CA GLY A 111 0.41 20.48 9.08
C GLY A 111 1.12 19.21 9.53
N VAL A 112 0.46 18.34 10.29
CA VAL A 112 1.06 17.13 10.90
C VAL A 112 0.34 15.82 10.54
N TRP A 113 -0.78 15.89 9.83
CA TRP A 113 -1.54 14.73 9.34
C TRP A 113 -1.44 14.62 7.84
N HIS A 114 -1.15 13.43 7.33
CA HIS A 114 -0.94 13.21 5.91
C HIS A 114 -1.68 11.97 5.43
N ALA A 115 -2.46 12.14 4.37
CA ALA A 115 -3.06 11.01 3.67
C ALA A 115 -1.96 10.14 3.03
N VAL A 116 -1.99 8.84 3.29
CA VAL A 116 -0.98 7.91 2.78
C VAL A 116 -1.23 7.68 1.29
N ARG A 117 -0.29 8.10 0.47
CA ARG A 117 -0.33 7.84 -0.98
C ARG A 117 0.16 6.43 -1.27
N SER A 118 -0.61 5.71 -2.08
CA SER A 118 -0.14 4.45 -2.63
C SER A 118 1.01 4.77 -3.58
N GLU A 119 2.20 4.26 -3.26
CA GLU A 119 3.24 4.15 -4.27
C GLU A 119 2.78 3.06 -5.25
N SER A 120 2.06 3.43 -6.30
CA SER A 120 2.00 2.58 -7.47
C SER A 120 3.46 2.38 -7.86
N LYS A 121 4.01 1.17 -7.68
CA LYS A 121 5.16 0.77 -8.49
C LYS A 121 4.72 1.04 -9.92
N LYS A 122 5.20 2.14 -10.50
CA LYS A 122 5.24 2.26 -11.95
C LYS A 122 6.11 1.10 -12.39
N THR A 123 5.50 -0.03 -12.62
CA THR A 123 6.12 -1.06 -13.44
C THR A 123 6.15 -0.40 -14.81
N SER A 124 7.26 0.28 -15.06
CA SER A 124 7.60 0.75 -16.40
C SER A 124 7.74 -0.52 -17.22
N PHE A 125 6.69 -0.85 -17.95
CA PHE A 125 6.68 -1.95 -18.92
C PHE A 125 7.72 -1.74 -20.02
N PHE A 126 8.50 -0.67 -19.94
CA PHE A 126 9.53 -0.26 -20.91
C PHE A 126 10.96 -0.57 -20.47
N ASP A 127 11.16 -1.26 -19.34
CA ASP A 127 12.54 -1.63 -18.93
C ASP A 127 12.95 -3.05 -19.39
N PHE A 128 12.22 -3.63 -20.33
CA PHE A 128 12.76 -4.67 -21.18
C PHE A 128 13.45 -3.98 -22.34
N GLY A 129 14.79 -3.89 -22.24
CA GLY A 129 15.67 -3.32 -23.25
C GLY A 129 15.40 -3.81 -24.66
N TYR A 130 14.46 -3.19 -25.34
CA TYR A 130 14.32 -3.25 -26.76
C TYR A 130 15.15 -2.08 -27.33
N SER A 131 16.43 -2.35 -27.56
CA SER A 131 17.24 -1.50 -28.43
C SER A 131 16.59 -1.49 -29.82
N SER A 132 15.84 -0.45 -30.11
CA SER A 132 15.39 -0.19 -31.49
C SER A 132 16.62 -0.06 -32.38
N PRO A 133 16.75 -0.89 -33.45
CA PRO A 133 17.72 -0.60 -34.49
C PRO A 133 17.35 0.71 -35.16
N GLY A 134 18.33 1.62 -35.24
CA GLY A 134 18.18 2.95 -35.78
C GLY A 134 17.54 2.96 -37.16
N TYR A 135 16.40 3.58 -37.26
CA TYR A 135 15.79 3.95 -38.53
C TYR A 135 16.43 5.28 -38.95
N SER A 136 17.44 5.20 -39.83
CA SER A 136 17.99 6.35 -40.52
C SER A 136 16.97 6.83 -41.54
N SER A 137 16.35 7.98 -41.28
CA SER A 137 15.57 8.70 -42.29
C SER A 137 16.49 9.13 -43.43
N PRO A 138 16.16 8.80 -44.68
CA PRO A 138 16.85 9.38 -45.79
C PRO A 138 16.46 10.87 -45.92
N GLY A 139 17.47 11.71 -45.92
CA GLY A 139 17.32 13.13 -46.14
C GLY A 139 16.75 13.41 -47.52
N TYR A 140 15.63 14.15 -47.55
CA TYR A 140 15.13 14.74 -48.79
C TYR A 140 15.87 16.06 -48.99
N GLY A 141 16.92 15.98 -49.82
CA GLY A 141 17.51 17.15 -50.45
C GLY A 141 16.64 17.58 -51.60
N GLY A 142 16.08 18.76 -51.54
CA GLY A 142 15.38 19.43 -52.61
C GLY A 142 15.97 20.80 -52.81
N GLY A 143 16.93 20.92 -53.70
CA GLY A 143 17.42 22.19 -54.21
C GLY A 143 16.52 22.72 -55.32
N GLY A 144 16.66 23.98 -55.60
CA GLY A 144 16.08 24.75 -56.71
C GLY A 144 15.65 26.09 -56.22
N GLY A 145 16.25 27.18 -56.48
CA GLY A 145 16.76 27.73 -57.70
C GLY A 145 15.70 28.58 -58.38
N TYR A 146 15.88 29.79 -58.33
CA TYR A 146 15.46 31.02 -59.02
C TYR A 146 14.87 32.08 -58.05
#